data_6128f9be4a0236a92b9c81b4b683dcda
#
_entry.id   6128f9be4a0236a92b9c81b4b683dcda
#
_cell.length_a   1.000
_cell.length_b   1.000
_cell.length_c   1.000
_cell.angle_alpha   90.00
_cell.angle_beta   90.00
_cell.angle_gamma   90.00
#
_symmetry.space_group_name_H-M   'P 1'
#
loop_
_entity.id
_entity.type
_entity.pdbx_description
1 polymer ?
#
loop_
_entity_poly.entity_id
_entity_poly.type
_entity_poly.pdbx_seq_one_letter_code
_entity_poly.pdbx_strand_id
1 'polypeptide(L)'
;INVGVSLSATGPAASLGIPEKNTIALLPTTIGGQKVNYIVLDDATDPTAATKNIKKLISENKVDVMIGSTTTPNSLAMMDVAVDNETPLISMAGSAIVVEPMDGKRQWVFKTAQNDAHMATALVQHMTDRNIQSVAFIGFADAYGEGWYKEFAKIAEARKLKIVGSERFQRNDTSVTGQILKIMAAKPDAILIGGAGTPAALPQKALKEKGYKGLIYQTHGVANNDFLRVGGKDVEGAFLPVGPMVVAAQLAND
;
A
#
# COMPACT_ATOMS: atom_id res chain seq x y z
N ILE A 1 -6.06 -20.55 20.79
CA ILE A 1 -6.47 -19.53 19.81
C ILE A 1 -5.72 -19.81 18.53
N ASN A 2 -6.43 -19.90 17.42
CA ASN A 2 -5.85 -20.07 16.09
C ASN A 2 -5.97 -18.76 15.32
N VAL A 3 -4.83 -18.23 14.87
CA VAL A 3 -4.74 -17.02 14.06
C VAL A 3 -4.36 -17.41 12.64
N GLY A 4 -5.26 -17.20 11.70
CA GLY A 4 -4.99 -17.40 10.28
C GLY A 4 -4.27 -16.18 9.70
N VAL A 5 -3.24 -16.41 8.89
CA VAL A 5 -2.50 -15.33 8.24
C VAL A 5 -2.40 -15.63 6.74
N SER A 6 -2.89 -14.72 5.90
CA SER A 6 -2.63 -14.72 4.47
C SER A 6 -1.88 -13.44 4.10
N LEU A 7 -0.73 -13.59 3.47
CA LEU A 7 0.15 -12.47 3.11
C LEU A 7 0.93 -12.76 1.83
N SER A 8 1.45 -11.72 1.20
CA SER A 8 2.16 -11.83 -0.10
C SER A 8 3.66 -12.06 0.12
N ALA A 9 4.06 -13.26 0.60
CA ALA A 9 5.48 -13.59 0.79
C ALA A 9 6.23 -13.79 -0.55
N THR A 10 5.49 -14.00 -1.64
CA THR A 10 6.01 -14.06 -3.02
C THR A 10 5.22 -13.14 -3.94
N GLY A 11 5.64 -13.04 -5.21
CA GLY A 11 5.01 -12.16 -6.20
C GLY A 11 5.43 -10.69 -6.06
N PRO A 12 4.73 -9.78 -6.78
CA PRO A 12 5.10 -8.36 -6.84
C PRO A 12 5.13 -7.61 -5.50
N ALA A 13 4.38 -8.08 -4.50
CA ALA A 13 4.35 -7.45 -3.18
C ALA A 13 5.27 -8.14 -2.14
N ALA A 14 6.15 -9.04 -2.54
CA ALA A 14 7.02 -9.79 -1.64
C ALA A 14 7.89 -8.91 -0.73
N SER A 15 8.32 -7.74 -1.22
CA SER A 15 9.09 -6.77 -0.42
C SER A 15 8.31 -6.18 0.77
N LEU A 16 6.99 -6.33 0.78
CA LEU A 16 6.09 -5.98 1.89
C LEU A 16 5.75 -7.23 2.72
N GLY A 17 5.33 -8.32 2.06
CA GLY A 17 4.86 -9.53 2.73
C GLY A 17 5.96 -10.30 3.48
N ILE A 18 7.22 -10.25 3.03
CA ILE A 18 8.33 -10.90 3.76
C ILE A 18 8.56 -10.25 5.13
N PRO A 19 8.70 -8.92 5.28
CA PRO A 19 8.77 -8.29 6.60
C PRO A 19 7.53 -8.56 7.47
N GLU A 20 6.32 -8.59 6.89
CA GLU A 20 5.09 -8.95 7.60
C GLU A 20 5.18 -10.37 8.16
N LYS A 21 5.59 -11.34 7.35
CA LYS A 21 5.81 -12.73 7.77
C LYS A 21 6.82 -12.82 8.91
N ASN A 22 7.92 -12.08 8.82
CA ASN A 22 8.94 -12.05 9.86
C ASN A 22 8.37 -11.45 11.17
N THR A 23 7.53 -10.43 11.07
CA THR A 23 6.85 -9.82 12.22
C THR A 23 5.90 -10.83 12.89
N ILE A 24 5.11 -11.58 12.12
CA ILE A 24 4.25 -12.65 12.67
C ILE A 24 5.05 -13.66 13.48
N ALA A 25 6.24 -14.02 13.03
CA ALA A 25 7.12 -14.96 13.75
C ALA A 25 7.64 -14.43 15.10
N LEU A 26 7.57 -13.12 15.32
CA LEU A 26 7.96 -12.46 16.59
C LEU A 26 6.79 -12.26 17.55
N LEU A 27 5.55 -12.51 17.12
CA LEU A 27 4.39 -12.33 17.96
C LEU A 27 4.35 -13.34 19.11
N PRO A 28 3.76 -12.98 20.26
CA PRO A 28 3.71 -13.87 21.42
C PRO A 28 2.89 -15.14 21.12
N THR A 29 3.41 -16.28 21.53
CA THR A 29 2.75 -17.59 21.39
C THR A 29 1.80 -17.90 22.54
N THR A 30 1.67 -17.00 23.51
CA THR A 30 0.73 -17.07 24.65
C THR A 30 0.19 -15.68 24.93
N ILE A 31 -1.13 -15.53 24.97
CA ILE A 31 -1.83 -14.29 25.28
C ILE A 31 -2.91 -14.59 26.33
N GLY A 32 -2.90 -13.88 27.45
CA GLY A 32 -3.88 -14.09 28.52
C GLY A 32 -3.90 -15.53 29.07
N GLY A 33 -2.74 -16.22 29.09
CA GLY A 33 -2.63 -17.61 29.51
C GLY A 33 -3.08 -18.64 28.44
N GLN A 34 -3.57 -18.19 27.28
CA GLN A 34 -4.01 -19.06 26.19
C GLN A 34 -2.92 -19.22 25.14
N LYS A 35 -2.68 -20.46 24.68
CA LYS A 35 -1.76 -20.73 23.56
C LYS A 35 -2.31 -20.13 22.26
N VAL A 36 -1.44 -19.44 21.49
CA VAL A 36 -1.76 -18.87 20.19
C VAL A 36 -0.96 -19.59 19.11
N ASN A 37 -1.65 -20.09 18.09
CA ASN A 37 -1.07 -20.72 16.92
C ASN A 37 -1.25 -19.80 15.71
N TYR A 38 -0.16 -19.44 15.04
CA TYR A 38 -0.20 -18.66 13.79
C TYR A 38 -0.05 -19.60 12.59
N ILE A 39 -1.03 -19.63 11.70
CA ILE A 39 -1.07 -20.47 10.51
C ILE A 39 -0.90 -19.57 9.30
N VAL A 40 0.30 -19.52 8.73
CA VAL A 40 0.68 -18.57 7.68
C VAL A 40 0.63 -19.23 6.31
N LEU A 41 -0.11 -18.62 5.38
CA LEU A 41 -0.20 -19.02 3.98
C LEU A 41 0.23 -17.85 3.08
N ASP A 42 0.98 -18.17 2.03
CA ASP A 42 1.34 -17.22 0.98
C ASP A 42 0.20 -17.09 -0.03
N ASP A 43 -0.17 -15.86 -0.38
CA ASP A 43 -1.14 -15.59 -1.44
C ASP A 43 -0.49 -15.13 -2.76
N ALA A 44 0.83 -15.07 -2.81
CA ALA A 44 1.62 -14.72 -3.99
C ALA A 44 1.19 -13.40 -4.68
N THR A 45 0.59 -12.49 -3.93
CA THR A 45 0.01 -11.22 -4.43
C THR A 45 -1.22 -11.46 -5.35
N ASP A 46 -1.84 -12.63 -5.28
CA ASP A 46 -3.00 -13.03 -6.11
C ASP A 46 -4.30 -13.02 -5.27
N PRO A 47 -5.34 -12.22 -5.66
CA PRO A 47 -6.59 -12.17 -4.93
C PRO A 47 -7.35 -13.51 -4.89
N THR A 48 -7.18 -14.35 -5.92
CA THR A 48 -7.81 -15.68 -5.97
C THR A 48 -7.15 -16.61 -4.95
N ALA A 49 -5.82 -16.57 -4.85
CA ALA A 49 -5.09 -17.32 -3.84
C ALA A 49 -5.43 -16.83 -2.42
N ALA A 50 -5.54 -15.52 -2.21
CA ALA A 50 -5.97 -14.95 -0.93
C ALA A 50 -7.37 -15.45 -0.52
N THR A 51 -8.32 -15.49 -1.44
CA THR A 51 -9.66 -16.05 -1.21
C THR A 51 -9.62 -17.54 -0.88
N LYS A 52 -8.76 -18.32 -1.55
CA LYS A 52 -8.58 -19.75 -1.21
C LYS A 52 -7.99 -19.94 0.16
N ASN A 53 -6.99 -19.12 0.51
CA ASN A 53 -6.32 -19.15 1.80
C ASN A 53 -7.30 -18.91 2.96
N ILE A 54 -8.10 -17.84 2.90
CA ILE A 54 -9.05 -17.54 3.98
C ILE A 54 -10.12 -18.63 4.10
N LYS A 55 -10.65 -19.15 2.99
CA LYS A 55 -11.60 -20.28 3.02
C LYS A 55 -11.01 -21.49 3.73
N LYS A 56 -9.79 -21.87 3.39
CA LYS A 56 -9.08 -22.99 4.02
C LYS A 56 -8.84 -22.73 5.51
N LEU A 57 -8.34 -21.56 5.87
CA LEU A 57 -8.04 -21.21 7.26
C LEU A 57 -9.29 -21.25 8.14
N ILE A 58 -10.42 -20.75 7.66
CA ILE A 58 -11.69 -20.79 8.40
C ILE A 58 -12.26 -22.21 8.44
N SER A 59 -12.40 -22.88 7.28
CA SER A 59 -13.12 -24.16 7.22
C SER A 59 -12.34 -25.33 7.77
N GLU A 60 -11.02 -25.41 7.52
CA GLU A 60 -10.18 -26.56 7.90
C GLU A 60 -9.41 -26.30 9.21
N ASN A 61 -8.81 -25.10 9.34
CA ASN A 61 -7.96 -24.75 10.49
C ASN A 61 -8.74 -24.12 11.66
N LYS A 62 -10.04 -23.81 11.47
CA LYS A 62 -10.93 -23.27 12.51
C LYS A 62 -10.30 -22.05 13.21
N VAL A 63 -9.84 -21.07 12.43
CA VAL A 63 -9.21 -19.87 12.97
C VAL A 63 -10.24 -18.97 13.66
N ASP A 64 -9.83 -18.34 14.76
CA ASP A 64 -10.65 -17.41 15.55
C ASP A 64 -10.56 -15.98 14.98
N VAL A 65 -9.46 -15.65 14.29
CA VAL A 65 -9.20 -14.33 13.70
C VAL A 65 -8.28 -14.48 12.50
N MET A 66 -8.45 -13.60 11.52
CA MET A 66 -7.62 -13.50 10.33
C MET A 66 -6.75 -12.25 10.34
N ILE A 67 -5.47 -12.40 9.97
CA ILE A 67 -4.58 -11.28 9.64
C ILE A 67 -4.28 -11.36 8.13
N GLY A 68 -4.43 -10.26 7.43
CA GLY A 68 -4.15 -10.22 6.01
C GLY A 68 -5.14 -9.38 5.19
N SER A 69 -4.86 -9.17 3.96
CA SER A 69 -3.62 -9.48 3.27
C SER A 69 -2.70 -8.25 3.21
N THR A 70 -1.53 -8.42 2.62
CA THR A 70 -0.55 -7.36 2.37
C THR A 70 -1.10 -6.26 1.44
N THR A 71 -1.87 -6.66 0.41
CA THR A 71 -2.34 -5.73 -0.63
C THR A 71 -3.83 -5.44 -0.52
N THR A 72 -4.25 -4.27 -0.98
CA THR A 72 -5.66 -3.88 -1.01
C THR A 72 -6.53 -4.83 -1.83
N PRO A 73 -6.16 -5.24 -3.06
CA PRO A 73 -6.96 -6.20 -3.81
C PRO A 73 -7.17 -7.53 -3.08
N ASN A 74 -6.12 -8.05 -2.45
CA ASN A 74 -6.20 -9.33 -1.71
C ASN A 74 -7.04 -9.19 -0.44
N SER A 75 -6.90 -8.09 0.30
CA SER A 75 -7.73 -7.82 1.49
C SER A 75 -9.22 -7.71 1.13
N LEU A 76 -9.54 -7.02 0.04
CA LEU A 76 -10.93 -6.92 -0.44
C LEU A 76 -11.49 -8.29 -0.88
N ALA A 77 -10.67 -9.12 -1.53
CA ALA A 77 -11.06 -10.47 -1.96
C ALA A 77 -11.33 -11.42 -0.77
N MET A 78 -10.71 -11.17 0.37
CA MET A 78 -10.93 -11.93 1.61
C MET A 78 -12.15 -11.46 2.39
N MET A 79 -12.57 -10.22 2.22
CA MET A 79 -13.58 -9.55 3.05
C MET A 79 -14.91 -10.32 3.10
N ASP A 80 -15.48 -10.66 1.95
CA ASP A 80 -16.80 -11.33 1.92
C ASP A 80 -16.75 -12.68 2.65
N VAL A 81 -15.66 -13.43 2.51
CA VAL A 81 -15.50 -14.71 3.21
C VAL A 81 -15.39 -14.50 4.72
N ALA A 82 -14.68 -13.48 5.17
CA ALA A 82 -14.57 -13.14 6.59
C ALA A 82 -15.94 -12.77 7.19
N VAL A 83 -16.69 -11.93 6.49
CA VAL A 83 -18.01 -11.46 6.89
C VAL A 83 -19.03 -12.61 6.95
N ASP A 84 -19.10 -13.42 5.90
CA ASP A 84 -20.03 -14.55 5.80
C ASP A 84 -19.79 -15.60 6.90
N ASN A 85 -18.61 -15.64 7.48
CA ASN A 85 -18.23 -16.56 8.55
C ASN A 85 -18.05 -15.85 9.90
N GLU A 86 -18.46 -14.59 10.03
CA GLU A 86 -18.35 -13.80 11.27
C GLU A 86 -16.94 -13.87 11.89
N THR A 87 -15.91 -13.89 11.03
CA THR A 87 -14.50 -14.01 11.44
C THR A 87 -13.83 -12.65 11.32
N PRO A 88 -13.31 -12.06 12.42
CA PRO A 88 -12.60 -10.79 12.35
C PRO A 88 -11.41 -10.84 11.40
N LEU A 89 -11.30 -9.85 10.51
CA LEU A 89 -10.20 -9.69 9.55
C LEU A 89 -9.42 -8.43 9.85
N ILE A 90 -8.15 -8.58 10.18
CA ILE A 90 -7.21 -7.48 10.43
C ILE A 90 -6.33 -7.31 9.18
N SER A 91 -6.69 -6.39 8.30
CA SER A 91 -5.94 -6.11 7.06
C SER A 91 -4.65 -5.34 7.33
N MET A 92 -3.60 -5.65 6.58
CA MET A 92 -2.32 -4.92 6.56
C MET A 92 -2.25 -3.90 5.41
N ALA A 93 -3.29 -3.84 4.56
CA ALA A 93 -3.36 -2.92 3.43
C ALA A 93 -3.63 -1.47 3.85
N GLY A 94 -3.08 -0.50 3.10
CA GLY A 94 -3.18 0.93 3.42
C GLY A 94 -4.49 1.60 3.02
N SER A 95 -5.22 1.08 2.02
CA SER A 95 -6.36 1.78 1.45
C SER A 95 -7.56 1.90 2.40
N ALA A 96 -8.15 3.10 2.45
CA ALA A 96 -9.34 3.40 3.22
C ALA A 96 -10.54 2.51 2.83
N ILE A 97 -10.64 2.12 1.57
CA ILE A 97 -11.77 1.32 1.05
C ILE A 97 -11.93 -0.03 1.76
N VAL A 98 -10.88 -0.52 2.43
CA VAL A 98 -10.93 -1.77 3.22
C VAL A 98 -11.87 -1.62 4.42
N VAL A 99 -11.93 -0.44 5.04
CA VAL A 99 -12.70 -0.17 6.26
C VAL A 99 -13.75 0.93 6.10
N GLU A 100 -13.77 1.64 4.97
CA GLU A 100 -14.67 2.77 4.69
C GLU A 100 -15.43 2.60 3.37
N PRO A 101 -16.69 3.08 3.29
CA PRO A 101 -17.50 3.57 4.40
C PRO A 101 -17.89 2.42 5.33
N MET A 102 -18.10 2.70 6.64
CA MET A 102 -18.59 1.70 7.57
C MET A 102 -20.00 1.22 7.13
N ASP A 103 -20.11 -0.07 6.90
CA ASP A 103 -21.33 -0.76 6.50
C ASP A 103 -21.42 -2.13 7.17
N GLY A 104 -22.47 -2.89 6.91
CA GLY A 104 -22.68 -4.22 7.51
C GLY A 104 -21.57 -5.22 7.23
N LYS A 105 -20.83 -5.06 6.12
CA LYS A 105 -19.68 -5.92 5.79
C LYS A 105 -18.47 -5.52 6.60
N ARG A 106 -18.17 -4.23 6.69
CA ARG A 106 -16.93 -3.72 7.30
C ARG A 106 -16.90 -3.77 8.82
N GLN A 107 -18.02 -4.10 9.49
CA GLN A 107 -18.04 -4.32 10.94
C GLN A 107 -17.11 -5.45 11.42
N TRP A 108 -16.74 -6.38 10.52
CA TRP A 108 -15.81 -7.48 10.78
C TRP A 108 -14.39 -7.20 10.32
N VAL A 109 -14.13 -6.01 9.74
CA VAL A 109 -12.86 -5.71 9.09
C VAL A 109 -12.17 -4.52 9.76
N PHE A 110 -10.92 -4.73 10.12
CA PHE A 110 -10.03 -3.76 10.74
C PHE A 110 -8.77 -3.60 9.90
N LYS A 111 -7.96 -2.58 10.14
CA LYS A 111 -6.67 -2.42 9.48
C LYS A 111 -5.62 -1.83 10.41
N THR A 112 -4.35 -2.15 10.16
CA THR A 112 -3.19 -1.69 10.94
C THR A 112 -2.44 -0.55 10.27
N ALA A 113 -2.40 -0.51 8.93
CA ALA A 113 -1.68 0.52 8.19
C ALA A 113 -2.39 1.88 8.28
N GLN A 114 -1.63 2.96 8.16
CA GLN A 114 -2.16 4.33 8.10
C GLN A 114 -3.14 4.48 6.93
N ASN A 115 -4.12 5.35 7.09
CA ASN A 115 -5.12 5.60 6.07
C ASN A 115 -4.55 6.48 4.95
N ASP A 116 -4.81 6.11 3.70
CA ASP A 116 -4.36 6.86 2.50
C ASP A 116 -4.74 8.34 2.57
N ALA A 117 -5.91 8.67 3.13
CA ALA A 117 -6.34 10.06 3.30
C ALA A 117 -5.39 10.89 4.17
N HIS A 118 -4.88 10.32 5.29
CA HIS A 118 -3.90 11.00 6.14
C HIS A 118 -2.57 11.19 5.40
N MET A 119 -2.13 10.16 4.70
CA MET A 119 -0.88 10.18 3.93
C MET A 119 -0.96 11.17 2.76
N ALA A 120 -2.07 11.19 2.04
CA ALA A 120 -2.31 12.15 0.96
C ALA A 120 -2.39 13.59 1.47
N THR A 121 -2.98 13.82 2.65
CA THR A 121 -3.01 15.15 3.29
C THR A 121 -1.60 15.66 3.56
N ALA A 122 -0.73 14.83 4.13
CA ALA A 122 0.66 15.20 4.39
C ALA A 122 1.42 15.51 3.11
N LEU A 123 1.24 14.71 2.04
CA LEU A 123 1.86 14.96 0.74
C LEU A 123 1.40 16.27 0.11
N VAL A 124 0.10 16.51 0.07
CA VAL A 124 -0.46 17.74 -0.52
C VAL A 124 -0.05 18.96 0.28
N GLN A 125 0.04 18.87 1.61
CA GLN A 125 0.57 19.94 2.45
C GLN A 125 2.02 20.25 2.06
N HIS A 126 2.90 19.25 1.97
CA HIS A 126 4.28 19.43 1.55
C HIS A 126 4.40 20.00 0.13
N MET A 127 3.53 19.57 -0.81
CA MET A 127 3.48 20.14 -2.15
C MET A 127 3.12 21.64 -2.12
N THR A 128 2.14 22.00 -1.29
CA THR A 128 1.71 23.40 -1.09
C THR A 128 2.83 24.25 -0.50
N ASP A 129 3.52 23.77 0.52
CA ASP A 129 4.65 24.45 1.18
C ASP A 129 5.82 24.67 0.22
N ARG A 130 5.94 23.81 -0.79
CA ARG A 130 6.93 23.91 -1.89
C ARG A 130 6.45 24.72 -3.10
N ASN A 131 5.28 25.36 -3.01
CA ASN A 131 4.67 26.14 -4.09
C ASN A 131 4.46 25.33 -5.39
N ILE A 132 4.20 24.01 -5.30
CA ILE A 132 3.82 23.17 -6.43
C ILE A 132 2.41 23.59 -6.89
N GLN A 133 2.27 23.91 -8.18
CA GLN A 133 1.01 24.35 -8.79
C GLN A 133 0.35 23.24 -9.60
N SER A 134 1.14 22.35 -10.16
CA SER A 134 0.66 21.26 -11.01
C SER A 134 1.31 19.93 -10.66
N VAL A 135 0.51 18.87 -10.67
CA VAL A 135 0.96 17.52 -10.37
C VAL A 135 0.37 16.53 -11.38
N ALA A 136 1.13 15.53 -11.76
CA ALA A 136 0.61 14.37 -12.46
C ALA A 136 0.64 13.14 -11.54
N PHE A 137 -0.23 12.19 -11.82
CA PHE A 137 -0.32 10.93 -11.09
C PHE A 137 0.01 9.76 -12.01
N ILE A 138 0.76 8.79 -11.50
CA ILE A 138 0.87 7.46 -12.10
C ILE A 138 0.76 6.41 -10.98
N GLY A 139 -0.23 5.52 -11.06
CA GLY A 139 -0.48 4.55 -10.00
C GLY A 139 -0.82 3.17 -10.52
N PHE A 140 -0.87 2.19 -9.60
CA PHE A 140 -1.31 0.86 -9.95
C PHE A 140 -2.73 0.87 -10.53
N ALA A 141 -2.96 0.05 -11.55
CA ALA A 141 -4.27 -0.20 -12.14
C ALA A 141 -5.06 -1.22 -11.29
N ASP A 142 -5.16 -0.98 -9.99
CA ASP A 142 -5.86 -1.82 -9.04
C ASP A 142 -6.50 -0.98 -7.93
N ALA A 143 -7.20 -1.64 -6.99
CA ALA A 143 -7.91 -0.97 -5.91
C ALA A 143 -7.00 -0.11 -5.00
N TYR A 144 -5.69 -0.40 -4.90
CA TYR A 144 -4.75 0.42 -4.16
C TYR A 144 -4.46 1.74 -4.90
N GLY A 145 -4.05 1.65 -6.17
CA GLY A 145 -3.74 2.84 -6.97
C GLY A 145 -4.96 3.74 -7.20
N GLU A 146 -6.14 3.15 -7.43
CA GLU A 146 -7.38 3.91 -7.58
C GLU A 146 -7.82 4.56 -6.26
N GLY A 147 -7.67 3.88 -5.13
CA GLY A 147 -7.94 4.44 -3.81
C GLY A 147 -7.05 5.65 -3.52
N TRP A 148 -5.75 5.52 -3.78
CA TRP A 148 -4.80 6.63 -3.65
C TRP A 148 -5.15 7.81 -4.55
N TYR A 149 -5.45 7.54 -5.82
CA TYR A 149 -5.85 8.60 -6.75
C TYR A 149 -7.08 9.36 -6.27
N LYS A 150 -8.10 8.63 -5.81
CA LYS A 150 -9.35 9.22 -5.30
C LYS A 150 -9.10 10.14 -4.10
N GLU A 151 -8.38 9.66 -3.08
CA GLU A 151 -8.09 10.47 -1.89
C GLU A 151 -7.17 11.65 -2.21
N PHE A 152 -6.14 11.43 -3.01
CA PHE A 152 -5.24 12.48 -3.47
C PHE A 152 -5.99 13.56 -4.27
N ALA A 153 -6.82 13.18 -5.24
CA ALA A 153 -7.56 14.12 -6.08
C ALA A 153 -8.52 15.00 -5.26
N LYS A 154 -9.24 14.41 -4.30
CA LYS A 154 -10.12 15.13 -3.40
C LYS A 154 -9.37 16.20 -2.57
N ILE A 155 -8.20 15.86 -2.04
CA ILE A 155 -7.41 16.78 -1.22
C ILE A 155 -6.72 17.83 -2.09
N ALA A 156 -6.21 17.44 -3.26
CA ALA A 156 -5.60 18.33 -4.23
C ALA A 156 -6.59 19.42 -4.70
N GLU A 157 -7.84 19.04 -5.01
CA GLU A 157 -8.91 19.96 -5.36
C GLU A 157 -9.19 20.98 -4.25
N ALA A 158 -9.33 20.49 -3.00
CA ALA A 158 -9.56 21.34 -1.84
C ALA A 158 -8.42 22.36 -1.60
N ARG A 159 -7.20 22.03 -1.99
CA ARG A 159 -6.00 22.87 -1.89
C ARG A 159 -5.65 23.61 -3.19
N LYS A 160 -6.52 23.54 -4.22
CA LYS A 160 -6.33 24.16 -5.54
C LYS A 160 -5.05 23.71 -6.26
N LEU A 161 -4.55 22.51 -5.94
CA LEU A 161 -3.43 21.88 -6.64
C LEU A 161 -3.96 21.24 -7.93
N LYS A 162 -3.44 21.64 -9.07
CA LYS A 162 -3.95 21.21 -10.38
C LYS A 162 -3.40 19.84 -10.77
N ILE A 163 -4.27 18.83 -10.97
CA ILE A 163 -3.88 17.56 -11.56
C ILE A 163 -3.90 17.69 -13.08
N VAL A 164 -2.73 17.57 -13.72
CA VAL A 164 -2.55 17.80 -15.16
C VAL A 164 -2.41 16.53 -15.97
N GLY A 165 -2.35 15.36 -15.33
CA GLY A 165 -2.29 14.06 -16.00
C GLY A 165 -2.48 12.93 -15.00
N SER A 166 -2.99 11.80 -15.50
CA SER A 166 -3.21 10.60 -14.67
C SER A 166 -3.10 9.34 -15.51
N GLU A 167 -2.14 8.48 -15.20
CA GLU A 167 -1.86 7.23 -15.90
C GLU A 167 -1.85 6.05 -14.94
N ARG A 168 -1.95 4.84 -15.51
CA ARG A 168 -1.98 3.58 -14.74
C ARG A 168 -0.95 2.60 -15.27
N PHE A 169 -0.48 1.73 -14.35
CA PHE A 169 0.39 0.60 -14.70
C PHE A 169 0.08 -0.61 -13.82
N GLN A 170 0.47 -1.80 -14.28
CA GLN A 170 0.28 -3.04 -13.53
C GLN A 170 1.48 -3.31 -12.61
N ARG A 171 1.25 -4.07 -11.52
CA ARG A 171 2.32 -4.46 -10.58
C ARG A 171 3.45 -5.27 -11.23
N ASN A 172 3.15 -5.98 -12.30
CA ASN A 172 4.07 -6.85 -13.04
C ASN A 172 4.55 -6.22 -14.36
N ASP A 173 4.23 -4.96 -14.65
CA ASP A 173 4.77 -4.27 -15.81
C ASP A 173 6.30 -4.17 -15.73
N THR A 174 6.95 -4.38 -16.87
CA THR A 174 8.40 -4.23 -17.04
C THR A 174 8.78 -2.91 -17.72
N SER A 175 7.79 -2.20 -18.26
CA SER A 175 7.96 -0.87 -18.86
C SER A 175 6.73 -0.02 -18.68
N VAL A 176 6.94 1.28 -18.43
CA VAL A 176 5.92 2.32 -18.32
C VAL A 176 6.23 3.53 -19.21
N THR A 177 7.05 3.31 -20.22
CA THR A 177 7.56 4.39 -21.09
C THR A 177 6.43 5.21 -21.72
N GLY A 178 5.38 4.57 -22.20
CA GLY A 178 4.24 5.26 -22.82
C GLY A 178 3.51 6.17 -21.82
N GLN A 179 3.25 5.69 -20.62
CA GLN A 179 2.62 6.46 -19.54
C GLN A 179 3.50 7.66 -19.13
N ILE A 180 4.81 7.44 -18.98
CA ILE A 180 5.75 8.49 -18.60
C ILE A 180 5.81 9.59 -19.65
N LEU A 181 5.86 9.26 -20.94
CA LEU A 181 5.87 10.26 -22.00
C LEU A 181 4.60 11.11 -22.00
N LYS A 182 3.43 10.52 -21.80
CA LYS A 182 2.17 11.26 -21.69
C LYS A 182 2.15 12.23 -20.49
N ILE A 183 2.59 11.75 -19.32
CA ILE A 183 2.67 12.57 -18.12
C ILE A 183 3.64 13.74 -18.31
N MET A 184 4.83 13.47 -18.85
CA MET A 184 5.85 14.51 -19.07
C MET A 184 5.43 15.55 -20.11
N ALA A 185 4.60 15.19 -21.09
CA ALA A 185 4.05 16.14 -22.08
C ALA A 185 3.19 17.23 -21.43
N ALA A 186 2.54 16.93 -20.30
CA ALA A 186 1.77 17.91 -19.52
C ALA A 186 2.65 18.87 -18.69
N LYS A 187 3.97 18.65 -18.64
CA LYS A 187 4.96 19.45 -17.91
C LYS A 187 4.57 19.72 -16.44
N PRO A 188 4.26 18.69 -15.63
CA PRO A 188 3.91 18.89 -14.23
C PRO A 188 5.11 19.36 -13.42
N ASP A 189 4.87 20.18 -12.37
CA ASP A 189 5.91 20.58 -11.40
C ASP A 189 6.33 19.38 -10.53
N ALA A 190 5.38 18.46 -10.26
CA ALA A 190 5.63 17.24 -9.50
C ALA A 190 4.88 16.05 -10.08
N ILE A 191 5.35 14.85 -9.75
CA ILE A 191 4.68 13.60 -10.08
C ILE A 191 4.49 12.78 -8.81
N LEU A 192 3.26 12.30 -8.56
CA LEU A 192 2.95 11.34 -7.51
C LEU A 192 2.86 9.93 -8.10
N ILE A 193 3.64 9.01 -7.56
CA ILE A 193 3.63 7.59 -7.92
C ILE A 193 2.80 6.83 -6.90
N GLY A 194 1.59 6.42 -7.30
CA GLY A 194 0.61 5.67 -6.51
C GLY A 194 0.89 4.16 -6.52
N GLY A 195 2.11 3.77 -6.17
CA GLY A 195 2.55 2.39 -6.12
C GLY A 195 2.97 1.96 -4.71
N ALA A 196 3.35 0.69 -4.56
CA ALA A 196 3.84 0.11 -3.31
C ALA A 196 4.86 -1.00 -3.58
N GLY A 197 5.76 -1.23 -2.62
CA GLY A 197 6.84 -2.19 -2.77
C GLY A 197 7.81 -1.87 -3.91
N THR A 198 8.59 -2.86 -4.32
CA THR A 198 9.61 -2.69 -5.36
C THR A 198 9.08 -2.30 -6.74
N PRO A 199 7.86 -2.71 -7.19
CA PRO A 199 7.34 -2.27 -8.49
C PRO A 199 7.17 -0.75 -8.63
N ALA A 200 6.97 -0.03 -7.53
CA ALA A 200 6.85 1.43 -7.55
C ALA A 200 8.15 2.16 -7.92
N ALA A 201 9.29 1.47 -7.95
CA ALA A 201 10.55 2.04 -8.44
C ALA A 201 10.56 2.20 -9.97
N LEU A 202 9.79 1.38 -10.71
CA LEU A 202 9.79 1.37 -12.17
C LEU A 202 9.41 2.74 -12.78
N PRO A 203 8.30 3.39 -12.39
CA PRO A 203 7.97 4.71 -12.92
C PRO A 203 9.03 5.76 -12.60
N GLN A 204 9.61 5.74 -11.39
CA GLN A 204 10.63 6.71 -11.00
C GLN A 204 11.92 6.55 -11.80
N LYS A 205 12.37 5.31 -12.01
CA LYS A 205 13.53 5.03 -12.87
C LYS A 205 13.29 5.55 -14.30
N ALA A 206 12.11 5.25 -14.86
CA ALA A 206 11.74 5.71 -16.19
C ALA A 206 11.69 7.25 -16.28
N LEU A 207 11.20 7.95 -15.25
CA LEU A 207 11.22 9.41 -15.18
C LEU A 207 12.65 9.98 -15.18
N LYS A 208 13.54 9.39 -14.35
CA LYS A 208 14.94 9.81 -14.29
C LYS A 208 15.66 9.56 -15.62
N GLU A 209 15.45 8.39 -16.22
CA GLU A 209 15.99 8.04 -17.55
C GLU A 209 15.56 9.03 -18.64
N LYS A 210 14.30 9.48 -18.63
CA LYS A 210 13.76 10.48 -19.56
C LYS A 210 14.12 11.92 -19.18
N GLY A 211 14.91 12.12 -18.13
CA GLY A 211 15.42 13.43 -17.75
C GLY A 211 14.43 14.33 -17.02
N TYR A 212 13.38 13.77 -16.39
CA TYR A 212 12.46 14.56 -15.57
C TYR A 212 13.21 15.26 -14.42
N LYS A 213 12.95 16.56 -14.25
CA LYS A 213 13.64 17.44 -13.27
C LYS A 213 12.75 17.93 -12.14
N GLY A 214 11.42 17.71 -12.25
CA GLY A 214 10.45 18.08 -11.21
C GLY A 214 10.56 17.19 -9.98
N LEU A 215 9.78 17.50 -8.96
CA LEU A 215 9.75 16.72 -7.72
C LEU A 215 8.99 15.41 -7.91
N ILE A 216 9.49 14.35 -7.29
CA ILE A 216 8.85 13.03 -7.32
C ILE A 216 8.38 12.68 -5.92
N TYR A 217 7.12 12.29 -5.83
CA TYR A 217 6.46 11.85 -4.62
C TYR A 217 6.06 10.38 -4.76
N GLN A 218 6.19 9.66 -3.67
CA GLN A 218 5.79 8.26 -3.53
C GLN A 218 4.76 8.11 -2.42
N THR A 219 4.05 6.99 -2.39
CA THR A 219 3.19 6.64 -1.26
C THR A 219 4.00 6.06 -0.10
N HIS A 220 3.40 5.93 1.09
CA HIS A 220 3.99 5.22 2.24
C HIS A 220 4.29 3.74 1.94
N GLY A 221 3.67 3.15 0.92
CA GLY A 221 3.89 1.76 0.49
C GLY A 221 5.29 1.44 -0.03
N VAL A 222 6.17 2.46 -0.19
CA VAL A 222 7.57 2.24 -0.59
C VAL A 222 8.57 2.39 0.57
N ALA A 223 8.10 2.60 1.79
CA ALA A 223 8.96 2.80 2.96
C ALA A 223 9.61 1.47 3.43
N ASN A 224 10.40 0.86 2.56
CA ASN A 224 11.14 -0.38 2.84
C ASN A 224 12.51 -0.39 2.13
N ASN A 225 13.44 -1.19 2.68
CA ASN A 225 14.80 -1.28 2.17
C ASN A 225 14.91 -1.88 0.76
N ASP A 226 14.00 -2.78 0.40
CA ASP A 226 14.02 -3.38 -0.94
C ASP A 226 13.67 -2.38 -2.04
N PHE A 227 12.77 -1.43 -1.76
CA PHE A 227 12.52 -0.31 -2.68
C PHE A 227 13.80 0.49 -2.93
N LEU A 228 14.53 0.84 -1.87
CA LEU A 228 15.81 1.57 -1.99
C LEU A 228 16.84 0.75 -2.75
N ARG A 229 16.97 -0.55 -2.46
CA ARG A 229 17.89 -1.46 -3.13
C ARG A 229 17.60 -1.58 -4.64
N VAL A 230 16.32 -1.75 -5.01
CA VAL A 230 15.91 -1.89 -6.42
C VAL A 230 15.96 -0.56 -7.16
N GLY A 231 15.57 0.52 -6.49
CA GLY A 231 15.58 1.87 -7.06
C GLY A 231 16.98 2.45 -7.24
N GLY A 232 17.90 2.11 -6.31
CA GLY A 232 19.26 2.64 -6.32
C GLY A 232 19.28 4.17 -6.31
N LYS A 233 20.18 4.77 -7.07
CA LYS A 233 20.31 6.22 -7.19
C LYS A 233 19.09 6.91 -7.83
N ASP A 234 18.29 6.18 -8.59
CA ASP A 234 17.14 6.77 -9.28
C ASP A 234 16.01 7.16 -8.31
N VAL A 235 15.97 6.60 -7.10
CA VAL A 235 14.97 6.95 -6.10
C VAL A 235 15.45 8.00 -5.09
N GLU A 236 16.68 8.46 -5.20
CA GLU A 236 17.18 9.56 -4.37
C GLU A 236 16.41 10.86 -4.64
N GLY A 237 16.11 11.59 -3.55
CA GLY A 237 15.39 12.87 -3.61
C GLY A 237 13.88 12.74 -3.78
N ALA A 238 13.33 11.52 -3.72
CA ALA A 238 11.89 11.33 -3.64
C ALA A 238 11.35 11.65 -2.23
N PHE A 239 10.12 12.16 -2.18
CA PHE A 239 9.39 12.42 -0.94
C PHE A 239 8.31 11.38 -0.75
N LEU A 240 8.16 10.89 0.49
CA LEU A 240 7.09 9.95 0.86
C LEU A 240 6.59 10.24 2.28
N PRO A 241 5.30 10.05 2.56
CA PRO A 241 4.78 10.14 3.90
C PRO A 241 5.07 8.83 4.63
N VAL A 242 5.37 8.89 5.91
CA VAL A 242 5.61 7.69 6.72
C VAL A 242 5.00 7.84 8.11
N GLY A 243 4.76 6.72 8.78
CA GLY A 243 4.43 6.73 10.20
C GLY A 243 5.66 7.07 11.06
N PRO A 244 5.49 7.58 12.29
CA PRO A 244 6.57 8.05 13.15
C PRO A 244 7.63 6.97 13.44
N MET A 245 7.27 5.69 13.47
CA MET A 245 8.21 4.60 13.72
C MET A 245 9.35 4.52 12.69
N VAL A 246 9.11 4.89 11.43
CA VAL A 246 10.14 4.86 10.37
C VAL A 246 11.22 5.91 10.61
N VAL A 247 10.87 6.99 11.28
CA VAL A 247 11.75 8.12 11.60
C VAL A 247 11.99 8.29 13.10
N ALA A 248 11.66 7.29 13.90
CA ALA A 248 11.72 7.37 15.36
C ALA A 248 13.08 7.85 15.90
N ALA A 249 14.19 7.41 15.27
CA ALA A 249 15.54 7.84 15.66
C ALA A 249 15.84 9.32 15.36
N GLN A 250 14.98 10.00 14.60
CA GLN A 250 15.12 11.41 14.23
C GLN A 250 14.14 12.33 15.00
N LEU A 251 13.18 11.72 15.72
CA LEU A 251 12.23 12.46 16.53
C LEU A 251 12.87 12.84 17.87
N ALA A 252 12.43 13.96 18.44
CA ALA A 252 12.82 14.34 19.80
C ALA A 252 12.37 13.26 20.79
N ASN A 253 13.19 12.99 21.80
CA ASN A 253 12.78 12.14 22.93
C ASN A 253 11.80 12.95 23.79
N ASP A 254 10.54 12.59 23.70
CA ASP A 254 9.48 13.04 24.61
C ASP A 254 9.27 12.01 25.71
#